data_9dc9a4bc15805a8073baaeb1ce0e7af3
#
_entry.id   9dc9a4bc15805a8073baaeb1ce0e7af3
#
_cell.length_a   1.000
_cell.length_b   1.000
_cell.length_c   1.000
_cell.angle_alpha   90.00
_cell.angle_beta   90.00
_cell.angle_gamma   90.00
#
_symmetry.space_group_name_H-M   'P 1'
#
loop_
_entity.id
_entity.type
_entity.pdbx_description
1 polymer ?
#
loop_
_entity_poly.entity_id
_entity_poly.type
_entity_poly.pdbx_seq_one_letter_code
_entity_poly.pdbx_strand_id
1 'polypeptide(L)'
;RGCFGGCNFCAIAYHQGRSVRSRSEESVLEEARLLTTLPDFKGYIHDIGGPTANFRNPACEHQKENGVCQKRRCLVPKPCPNLIADHIEYMNLLKKVSALPGVKKVFVRSGIRYDYMMADKDDTFFRYLVENHVSGQLKVAPEHCSPNVLSYMGKPKIEVYEKFRKKFLAFSADCGKEQYIVPYLMSGHPGSTLEDAISLALYTKEIGLNPEQVQDFYPTPGSASTVMYYTGIDPFTGKKVHIPDAREKVLQRALLQYRRP
;
A
#
# COMPACT_ATOMS: atom_id res chain seq x y z
N ARG A 1 4.32 -14.05 -1.59
CA ARG A 1 5.48 -13.20 -1.26
C ARG A 1 5.90 -12.34 -2.45
N GLY A 2 6.76 -11.32 -2.21
CA GLY A 2 7.25 -10.40 -3.21
C GLY A 2 6.37 -9.16 -3.38
N CYS A 3 6.95 -8.06 -3.90
CA CYS A 3 6.24 -6.81 -4.11
C CYS A 3 6.89 -6.02 -5.25
N PHE A 4 6.21 -5.86 -6.37
CA PHE A 4 6.72 -5.04 -7.49
C PHE A 4 6.52 -3.52 -7.29
N GLY A 5 5.96 -3.11 -6.17
CA GLY A 5 5.84 -1.69 -5.80
C GLY A 5 7.19 -0.99 -5.69
N GLY A 6 8.20 -1.68 -5.15
CA GLY A 6 9.59 -1.23 -5.16
C GLY A 6 9.84 0.11 -4.45
N CYS A 7 9.11 0.38 -3.35
CA CYS A 7 9.34 1.58 -2.54
C CYS A 7 10.76 1.60 -1.99
N ASN A 8 11.42 2.77 -2.00
CA ASN A 8 12.82 2.92 -1.66
C ASN A 8 13.16 2.65 -0.19
N PHE A 9 12.18 2.78 0.71
CA PHE A 9 12.33 2.57 2.16
C PHE A 9 11.97 1.15 2.61
N CYS A 10 11.35 0.33 1.74
CA CYS A 10 10.74 -0.94 2.13
C CYS A 10 11.69 -2.11 1.88
N ALA A 11 11.94 -2.92 2.90
CA ALA A 11 12.77 -4.10 2.80
C ALA A 11 12.10 -5.31 2.13
N ILE A 12 10.77 -5.29 1.93
CA ILE A 12 10.05 -6.42 1.30
C ILE A 12 10.63 -6.73 -0.07
N ALA A 13 10.88 -5.71 -0.89
CA ALA A 13 11.48 -5.89 -2.21
C ALA A 13 12.87 -6.52 -2.16
N TYR A 14 13.64 -6.26 -1.10
CA TYR A 14 14.95 -6.85 -0.88
C TYR A 14 14.87 -8.29 -0.36
N HIS A 15 14.08 -8.54 0.68
CA HIS A 15 13.98 -9.86 1.33
C HIS A 15 13.13 -10.86 0.56
N GLN A 16 12.09 -10.43 -0.14
CA GLN A 16 11.14 -11.30 -0.81
C GLN A 16 11.18 -11.17 -2.33
N GLY A 17 11.94 -10.19 -2.85
CA GLY A 17 12.05 -9.89 -4.26
C GLY A 17 10.93 -8.99 -4.80
N ARG A 18 11.12 -8.53 -6.04
CA ARG A 18 10.16 -7.67 -6.75
C ARG A 18 9.24 -8.45 -7.70
N SER A 19 9.34 -9.77 -7.73
CA SER A 19 8.40 -10.64 -8.45
C SER A 19 7.43 -11.24 -7.44
N VAL A 20 6.15 -11.11 -7.72
CA VAL A 20 5.10 -11.67 -6.86
C VAL A 20 4.96 -13.17 -7.10
N ARG A 21 4.89 -13.93 -6.02
CA ARG A 21 4.60 -15.36 -6.00
C ARG A 21 3.48 -15.63 -5.00
N SER A 22 2.33 -16.01 -5.49
CA SER A 22 1.16 -16.36 -4.69
C SER A 22 1.04 -17.87 -4.49
N ARG A 23 0.31 -18.25 -3.46
CA ARG A 23 -0.17 -19.63 -3.29
C ARG A 23 -1.23 -19.92 -4.36
N SER A 24 -1.37 -21.17 -4.74
CA SER A 24 -2.45 -21.59 -5.62
C SER A 24 -3.82 -21.34 -4.96
N GLU A 25 -4.83 -21.19 -5.77
CA GLU A 25 -6.21 -21.02 -5.31
C GLU A 25 -6.63 -22.22 -4.44
N GLU A 26 -6.33 -23.45 -4.87
CA GLU A 26 -6.65 -24.68 -4.13
C GLU A 26 -6.04 -24.67 -2.75
N SER A 27 -4.75 -24.30 -2.63
CA SER A 27 -4.07 -24.21 -1.34
C SER A 27 -4.73 -23.23 -0.38
N VAL A 28 -5.21 -22.07 -0.88
CA VAL A 28 -5.93 -21.10 -0.06
C VAL A 28 -7.32 -21.61 0.34
N LEU A 29 -8.03 -22.26 -0.59
CA LEU A 29 -9.34 -22.85 -0.31
C LEU A 29 -9.26 -24.00 0.68
N GLU A 30 -8.23 -24.86 0.61
CA GLU A 30 -8.00 -25.92 1.59
C GLU A 30 -7.79 -25.36 3.00
N GLU A 31 -6.94 -24.35 3.14
CA GLU A 31 -6.75 -23.68 4.43
C GLU A 31 -8.05 -23.03 4.94
N ALA A 32 -8.79 -22.36 4.07
CA ALA A 32 -10.07 -21.77 4.44
C ALA A 32 -11.09 -22.82 4.88
N ARG A 33 -11.16 -24.00 4.22
CA ARG A 33 -11.99 -25.14 4.67
C ARG A 33 -11.53 -25.64 6.05
N LEU A 34 -10.22 -25.81 6.24
CA LEU A 34 -9.67 -26.23 7.53
C LEU A 34 -10.09 -25.25 8.65
N LEU A 35 -10.03 -23.95 8.40
CA LEU A 35 -10.49 -22.96 9.39
C LEU A 35 -11.96 -23.18 9.77
N THR A 36 -12.84 -23.56 8.84
CA THR A 36 -14.27 -23.78 9.15
C THR A 36 -14.52 -25.00 10.03
N THR A 37 -13.56 -25.92 10.17
CA THR A 37 -13.67 -27.10 11.05
C THR A 37 -13.21 -26.84 12.48
N LEU A 38 -12.59 -25.69 12.75
CA LEU A 38 -12.09 -25.37 14.08
C LEU A 38 -13.24 -25.07 15.06
N PRO A 39 -13.20 -25.58 16.30
CA PRO A 39 -14.30 -25.44 17.27
C PRO A 39 -14.69 -23.98 17.55
N ASP A 40 -13.70 -23.08 17.53
CA ASP A 40 -13.92 -21.67 17.84
C ASP A 40 -14.15 -20.78 16.62
N PHE A 41 -14.32 -21.37 15.44
CA PHE A 41 -14.57 -20.61 14.23
C PHE A 41 -15.96 -19.96 14.24
N LYS A 42 -16.02 -18.63 14.20
CA LYS A 42 -17.28 -17.87 14.25
C LYS A 42 -17.84 -17.52 12.85
N GLY A 43 -17.23 -18.02 11.79
CA GLY A 43 -17.61 -17.74 10.40
C GLY A 43 -16.87 -16.53 9.78
N TYR A 44 -15.88 -15.97 10.43
CA TYR A 44 -15.17 -14.79 9.96
C TYR A 44 -13.74 -15.12 9.57
N ILE A 45 -13.39 -14.89 8.30
CA ILE A 45 -12.01 -14.90 7.82
C ILE A 45 -11.55 -13.44 7.77
N HIS A 46 -10.61 -13.09 8.64
CA HIS A 46 -10.25 -11.70 8.88
C HIS A 46 -9.33 -11.10 7.82
N ASP A 47 -8.61 -11.92 7.06
CA ASP A 47 -7.76 -11.42 5.98
C ASP A 47 -7.45 -12.53 4.96
N ILE A 48 -7.60 -12.20 3.69
CA ILE A 48 -7.01 -12.95 2.58
C ILE A 48 -6.09 -12.00 1.84
N GLY A 49 -4.87 -11.89 2.31
CA GLY A 49 -3.94 -10.89 1.86
C GLY A 49 -2.49 -11.37 1.81
N GLY A 50 -1.59 -10.43 1.92
CA GLY A 50 -0.15 -10.65 1.85
C GLY A 50 0.59 -9.35 2.10
N PRO A 51 1.88 -9.25 1.75
CA PRO A 51 2.64 -8.01 1.88
C PRO A 51 1.98 -6.81 1.19
N THR A 52 1.23 -7.10 0.13
CA THR A 52 0.32 -6.19 -0.57
C THR A 52 -0.85 -7.04 -1.06
N ALA A 53 -2.03 -6.83 -0.50
CA ALA A 53 -3.16 -7.77 -0.66
C ALA A 53 -3.57 -8.00 -2.13
N ASN A 54 -3.61 -6.93 -2.92
CA ASN A 54 -4.02 -7.00 -4.32
C ASN A 54 -2.90 -7.34 -5.32
N PHE A 55 -1.71 -7.75 -4.83
CA PHE A 55 -0.65 -8.29 -5.69
C PHE A 55 -0.72 -9.81 -5.69
N ARG A 56 -1.32 -10.39 -6.71
CA ARG A 56 -1.47 -11.84 -6.86
C ARG A 56 -0.55 -12.44 -7.90
N ASN A 57 -0.32 -11.74 -8.98
CA ASN A 57 0.45 -12.20 -10.14
C ASN A 57 1.70 -11.34 -10.38
N PRO A 58 2.69 -11.81 -11.13
CA PRO A 58 3.76 -10.96 -11.65
C PRO A 58 3.21 -9.75 -12.40
N ALA A 59 3.94 -8.64 -12.39
CA ALA A 59 3.46 -7.37 -12.95
C ALA A 59 3.22 -7.38 -14.48
N CYS A 60 3.84 -8.30 -15.22
CA CYS A 60 3.70 -8.43 -16.67
C CYS A 60 4.29 -9.77 -17.17
N GLU A 61 4.06 -10.12 -18.42
CA GLU A 61 4.60 -11.34 -19.02
C GLU A 61 6.13 -11.38 -19.00
N HIS A 62 6.80 -10.24 -19.33
CA HIS A 62 8.26 -10.18 -19.22
C HIS A 62 8.76 -10.59 -17.82
N GLN A 63 8.04 -10.18 -16.76
CA GLN A 63 8.44 -10.54 -15.40
C GLN A 63 8.26 -12.03 -15.09
N LYS A 64 7.30 -12.70 -15.73
CA LYS A 64 7.10 -14.15 -15.61
C LYS A 64 8.25 -14.93 -16.23
N GLU A 65 8.69 -14.51 -17.41
CA GLU A 65 9.69 -15.23 -18.23
C GLU A 65 11.13 -14.86 -17.86
N ASN A 66 11.40 -13.56 -17.71
CA ASN A 66 12.77 -13.02 -17.63
C ASN A 66 13.09 -12.39 -16.27
N GLY A 67 12.16 -12.43 -15.32
CA GLY A 67 12.31 -11.80 -14.01
C GLY A 67 12.14 -10.28 -14.05
N VAL A 68 12.65 -9.63 -13.01
CA VAL A 68 12.40 -8.18 -12.79
C VAL A 68 13.33 -7.30 -13.62
N CYS A 69 12.78 -6.24 -14.17
CA CYS A 69 13.56 -5.22 -14.87
C CYS A 69 14.56 -4.54 -13.92
N GLN A 70 15.82 -4.43 -14.32
CA GLN A 70 16.85 -3.76 -13.51
C GLN A 70 16.66 -2.24 -13.46
N LYS A 71 16.35 -1.62 -14.61
CA LYS A 71 16.32 -0.15 -14.79
C LYS A 71 14.92 0.45 -14.75
N ARG A 72 13.85 -0.36 -14.60
CA ARG A 72 12.47 0.12 -14.66
C ARG A 72 11.65 -0.37 -13.47
N ARG A 73 10.81 0.52 -12.95
CA ARG A 73 9.78 0.19 -11.94
C ARG A 73 8.43 0.02 -12.59
N CYS A 74 7.58 -0.81 -11.98
CA CYS A 74 6.28 -1.17 -12.56
C CYS A 74 5.22 -0.08 -12.38
N LEU A 75 5.28 0.69 -11.27
CA LEU A 75 4.23 1.63 -10.88
C LEU A 75 4.67 3.10 -10.85
N VAL A 76 5.97 3.37 -10.70
CA VAL A 76 6.46 4.74 -10.52
C VAL A 76 7.58 5.06 -11.51
N PRO A 77 7.71 6.33 -11.95
CA PRO A 77 6.86 7.50 -11.64
C PRO A 77 5.49 7.46 -12.33
N LYS A 78 5.31 6.58 -13.30
CA LYS A 78 4.05 6.26 -14.01
C LYS A 78 3.96 4.74 -14.17
N PRO A 79 2.75 4.17 -14.24
CA PRO A 79 2.58 2.76 -14.55
C PRO A 79 3.32 2.38 -15.83
N CYS A 80 4.03 1.25 -15.78
CA CYS A 80 4.74 0.72 -16.95
C CYS A 80 3.72 0.38 -18.04
N PRO A 81 3.96 0.71 -19.33
CA PRO A 81 3.06 0.34 -20.41
C PRO A 81 2.76 -1.15 -20.51
N ASN A 82 3.69 -1.99 -20.06
CA ASN A 82 3.52 -3.46 -20.04
C ASN A 82 2.91 -3.98 -18.74
N LEU A 83 2.52 -3.08 -17.81
CA LEU A 83 1.88 -3.50 -16.56
C LEU A 83 0.51 -4.13 -16.87
N ILE A 84 0.31 -5.33 -16.38
CA ILE A 84 -0.99 -5.99 -16.37
C ILE A 84 -1.66 -5.64 -15.03
N ALA A 85 -2.55 -4.66 -15.07
CA ALA A 85 -3.36 -4.29 -13.90
C ALA A 85 -4.70 -5.01 -14.01
N ASP A 86 -4.81 -6.14 -13.33
CA ASP A 86 -5.98 -7.02 -13.34
C ASP A 86 -6.17 -7.63 -11.95
N HIS A 87 -7.40 -7.55 -11.45
CA HIS A 87 -7.79 -8.07 -10.14
C HIS A 87 -8.81 -9.20 -10.22
N ILE A 88 -9.11 -9.74 -11.42
CA ILE A 88 -10.15 -10.77 -11.63
C ILE A 88 -9.84 -12.04 -10.84
N GLU A 89 -8.58 -12.50 -10.88
CA GLU A 89 -8.15 -13.68 -10.12
C GLU A 89 -8.36 -13.50 -8.61
N TYR A 90 -8.00 -12.34 -8.08
CA TYR A 90 -8.18 -12.05 -6.66
C TYR A 90 -9.67 -11.94 -6.28
N MET A 91 -10.47 -11.30 -7.12
CA MET A 91 -11.93 -11.23 -6.93
C MET A 91 -12.55 -12.63 -6.91
N ASN A 92 -12.16 -13.50 -7.85
CA ASN A 92 -12.67 -14.86 -7.93
C ASN A 92 -12.28 -15.70 -6.71
N LEU A 93 -11.05 -15.57 -6.22
CA LEU A 93 -10.61 -16.21 -4.98
C LEU A 93 -11.47 -15.76 -3.79
N LEU A 94 -11.70 -14.46 -3.62
CA LEU A 94 -12.53 -13.92 -2.55
C LEU A 94 -13.97 -14.44 -2.64
N LYS A 95 -14.55 -14.52 -3.85
CA LYS A 95 -15.88 -15.11 -4.09
C LYS A 95 -15.92 -16.58 -3.67
N LYS A 96 -14.94 -17.38 -4.08
CA LYS A 96 -14.89 -18.81 -3.76
C LYS A 96 -14.75 -19.07 -2.26
N VAL A 97 -13.88 -18.32 -1.58
CA VAL A 97 -13.74 -18.45 -0.12
C VAL A 97 -15.01 -18.00 0.60
N SER A 98 -15.66 -16.95 0.14
CA SER A 98 -16.93 -16.46 0.73
C SER A 98 -18.07 -17.45 0.55
N ALA A 99 -18.02 -18.32 -0.47
CA ALA A 99 -19.03 -19.34 -0.75
C ALA A 99 -18.82 -20.65 0.04
N LEU A 100 -17.75 -20.78 0.82
CA LEU A 100 -17.51 -21.99 1.60
C LEU A 100 -18.54 -22.14 2.72
N PRO A 101 -19.07 -23.38 2.96
CA PRO A 101 -19.94 -23.65 4.08
C PRO A 101 -19.34 -23.21 5.41
N GLY A 102 -20.11 -22.53 6.25
CA GLY A 102 -19.67 -22.01 7.54
C GLY A 102 -18.99 -20.65 7.49
N VAL A 103 -18.61 -20.13 6.32
CA VAL A 103 -18.05 -18.78 6.16
C VAL A 103 -19.20 -17.77 6.05
N LYS A 104 -19.26 -16.83 6.98
CA LYS A 104 -20.23 -15.72 7.00
C LYS A 104 -19.69 -14.48 6.33
N LYS A 105 -18.40 -14.19 6.51
CA LYS A 105 -17.76 -13.00 5.98
C LYS A 105 -16.24 -13.20 5.81
N VAL A 106 -15.74 -12.65 4.73
CA VAL A 106 -14.30 -12.58 4.41
C VAL A 106 -13.92 -11.12 4.33
N PHE A 107 -12.84 -10.74 5.00
CA PHE A 107 -12.31 -9.38 4.96
C PHE A 107 -10.94 -9.32 4.28
N VAL A 108 -10.58 -8.13 3.81
CA VAL A 108 -9.24 -7.77 3.37
C VAL A 108 -8.74 -6.69 4.31
N ARG A 109 -7.81 -7.05 5.20
CA ARG A 109 -7.22 -6.15 6.21
C ARG A 109 -5.76 -5.80 5.91
N SER A 110 -5.10 -6.60 5.09
CA SER A 110 -3.79 -6.28 4.53
C SER A 110 -3.87 -5.03 3.65
N GLY A 111 -2.78 -4.28 3.62
CA GLY A 111 -2.76 -3.03 2.85
C GLY A 111 -3.00 -3.24 1.35
N ILE A 112 -3.82 -2.38 0.78
CA ILE A 112 -4.10 -2.33 -0.67
C ILE A 112 -3.11 -1.38 -1.34
N ARG A 113 -2.55 -1.81 -2.45
CA ARG A 113 -1.77 -0.95 -3.32
C ARG A 113 -2.71 -0.13 -4.21
N TYR A 114 -3.03 1.07 -3.77
CA TYR A 114 -4.02 1.94 -4.40
C TYR A 114 -3.64 2.38 -5.82
N ASP A 115 -2.36 2.62 -6.10
CA ASP A 115 -1.88 3.00 -7.42
C ASP A 115 -1.97 1.85 -8.44
N TYR A 116 -1.82 0.60 -8.01
CA TYR A 116 -2.09 -0.57 -8.84
C TYR A 116 -3.59 -0.73 -9.10
N MET A 117 -4.43 -0.50 -8.08
CA MET A 117 -5.88 -0.48 -8.24
C MET A 117 -6.31 0.60 -9.25
N MET A 118 -5.71 1.79 -9.19
CA MET A 118 -6.01 2.89 -10.12
C MET A 118 -5.43 2.70 -11.52
N ALA A 119 -4.50 1.76 -11.71
CA ALA A 119 -3.98 1.37 -13.02
C ALA A 119 -4.90 0.36 -13.73
N ASP A 120 -5.76 -0.32 -12.99
CA ASP A 120 -6.83 -1.14 -13.55
C ASP A 120 -7.88 -0.24 -14.21
N LYS A 121 -8.27 -0.57 -15.43
CA LYS A 121 -9.28 0.18 -16.17
C LYS A 121 -10.70 -0.23 -15.81
N ASP A 122 -10.85 -1.41 -15.16
CA ASP A 122 -12.12 -1.95 -14.71
C ASP A 122 -12.29 -1.73 -13.20
N ASP A 123 -13.34 -1.03 -12.83
CA ASP A 123 -13.67 -0.74 -11.43
C ASP A 123 -14.44 -1.88 -10.74
N THR A 124 -14.73 -2.99 -11.42
CA THR A 124 -15.55 -4.10 -10.90
C THR A 124 -14.97 -4.67 -9.61
N PHE A 125 -13.66 -4.94 -9.57
CA PHE A 125 -13.02 -5.42 -8.35
C PHE A 125 -13.04 -4.36 -7.24
N PHE A 126 -12.82 -3.09 -7.55
CA PHE A 126 -12.81 -2.05 -6.55
C PHE A 126 -14.19 -1.91 -5.87
N ARG A 127 -15.28 -1.90 -6.66
CA ARG A 127 -16.64 -1.91 -6.14
C ARG A 127 -16.91 -3.15 -5.31
N TYR A 128 -16.56 -4.33 -5.83
CA TYR A 128 -16.74 -5.60 -5.14
C TYR A 128 -16.02 -5.65 -3.79
N LEU A 129 -14.77 -5.15 -3.73
CA LEU A 129 -13.97 -5.05 -2.50
C LEU A 129 -14.69 -4.17 -1.45
N VAL A 130 -15.09 -2.96 -1.84
CA VAL A 130 -15.79 -2.00 -0.97
C VAL A 130 -17.09 -2.59 -0.46
N GLU A 131 -17.87 -3.18 -1.35
CA GLU A 131 -19.17 -3.76 -1.00
C GLU A 131 -19.06 -4.98 -0.08
N ASN A 132 -18.06 -5.85 -0.29
CA ASN A 132 -18.09 -7.17 0.34
C ASN A 132 -16.98 -7.41 1.38
N HIS A 133 -15.83 -6.77 1.27
CA HIS A 133 -14.62 -7.20 1.98
C HIS A 133 -13.97 -6.12 2.86
N VAL A 134 -14.50 -4.90 2.89
CA VAL A 134 -14.04 -3.85 3.80
C VAL A 134 -14.89 -3.87 5.07
N SER A 135 -14.22 -4.05 6.22
CA SER A 135 -14.87 -4.16 7.55
C SER A 135 -15.08 -2.80 8.25
N GLY A 136 -15.29 -1.72 7.50
CA GLY A 136 -15.38 -0.33 7.99
C GLY A 136 -14.11 0.47 7.74
N GLN A 137 -12.94 -0.15 7.69
CA GLN A 137 -11.68 0.53 7.45
C GLN A 137 -10.85 -0.16 6.36
N LEU A 138 -10.29 0.64 5.44
CA LEU A 138 -9.37 0.18 4.40
C LEU A 138 -8.00 0.84 4.61
N LYS A 139 -6.96 0.02 4.74
CA LYS A 139 -5.59 0.49 4.95
C LYS A 139 -4.89 0.72 3.61
N VAL A 140 -4.33 1.90 3.43
CA VAL A 140 -3.52 2.27 2.27
C VAL A 140 -2.33 3.11 2.70
N ALA A 141 -1.29 3.17 1.92
CA ALA A 141 -0.04 3.81 2.28
C ALA A 141 0.36 4.91 1.28
N PRO A 142 -0.23 6.12 1.32
CA PRO A 142 0.26 7.25 0.55
C PRO A 142 1.62 7.75 1.03
N GLU A 143 1.94 7.61 2.29
CA GLU A 143 3.14 7.96 3.04
C GLU A 143 3.35 9.47 3.20
N HIS A 144 3.19 10.27 2.16
CA HIS A 144 3.41 11.71 2.15
C HIS A 144 2.56 12.40 1.06
N CYS A 145 2.49 13.74 1.07
CA CYS A 145 1.86 14.51 0.00
C CYS A 145 2.85 15.28 -0.87
N SER A 146 4.04 15.63 -0.34
CA SER A 146 5.06 16.38 -1.09
C SER A 146 5.58 15.56 -2.28
N PRO A 147 5.56 16.13 -3.52
CA PRO A 147 6.09 15.46 -4.70
C PRO A 147 7.57 15.10 -4.57
N ASN A 148 8.36 15.95 -3.91
CA ASN A 148 9.78 15.74 -3.68
C ASN A 148 10.02 14.51 -2.79
N VAL A 149 9.35 14.44 -1.63
CA VAL A 149 9.47 13.33 -0.68
C VAL A 149 8.97 12.03 -1.31
N LEU A 150 7.82 12.05 -1.98
CA LEU A 150 7.27 10.89 -2.69
C LEU A 150 8.22 10.36 -3.77
N SER A 151 8.94 11.25 -4.46
CA SER A 151 9.97 10.85 -5.42
C SER A 151 11.11 10.08 -4.74
N TYR A 152 11.64 10.57 -3.63
CA TYR A 152 12.67 9.88 -2.84
C TYR A 152 12.16 8.57 -2.23
N MET A 153 10.90 8.50 -1.86
CA MET A 153 10.26 7.28 -1.37
C MET A 153 10.02 6.25 -2.48
N GLY A 154 10.07 6.65 -3.75
CA GLY A 154 9.66 5.79 -4.87
C GLY A 154 8.15 5.48 -4.83
N LYS A 155 7.34 6.48 -4.49
CA LYS A 155 5.88 6.42 -4.42
C LYS A 155 5.24 7.21 -5.57
N PRO A 156 4.00 6.90 -5.95
CA PRO A 156 3.26 7.72 -6.92
C PRO A 156 2.96 9.10 -6.35
N LYS A 157 2.64 10.04 -7.24
CA LYS A 157 2.18 11.37 -6.83
C LYS A 157 0.88 11.29 -6.02
N ILE A 158 0.66 12.28 -5.14
CA ILE A 158 -0.49 12.31 -4.23
C ILE A 158 -1.83 12.31 -4.97
N GLU A 159 -1.90 12.88 -6.17
CA GLU A 159 -3.13 12.95 -6.96
C GLU A 159 -3.67 11.56 -7.33
N VAL A 160 -2.82 10.53 -7.35
CA VAL A 160 -3.27 9.14 -7.56
C VAL A 160 -4.02 8.65 -6.31
N TYR A 161 -3.54 8.99 -5.12
CA TYR A 161 -4.22 8.70 -3.87
C TYR A 161 -5.54 9.46 -3.74
N GLU A 162 -5.58 10.73 -4.12
CA GLU A 162 -6.80 11.55 -4.08
C GLU A 162 -7.89 10.98 -4.98
N LYS A 163 -7.54 10.57 -6.20
CA LYS A 163 -8.46 9.90 -7.11
C LYS A 163 -8.99 8.59 -6.52
N PHE A 164 -8.10 7.79 -5.93
CA PHE A 164 -8.47 6.56 -5.23
C PHE A 164 -9.43 6.85 -4.08
N ARG A 165 -9.10 7.81 -3.20
CA ARG A 165 -9.92 8.23 -2.07
C ARG A 165 -11.31 8.66 -2.51
N LYS A 166 -11.40 9.50 -3.54
CA LYS A 166 -12.68 9.96 -4.11
C LYS A 166 -13.53 8.79 -4.59
N LYS A 167 -12.95 7.84 -5.34
CA LYS A 167 -13.67 6.64 -5.80
C LYS A 167 -14.12 5.76 -4.63
N PHE A 168 -13.25 5.52 -3.65
CA PHE A 168 -13.58 4.72 -2.47
C PHE A 168 -14.80 5.28 -1.73
N LEU A 169 -14.81 6.58 -1.46
CA LEU A 169 -15.92 7.24 -0.76
C LEU A 169 -17.21 7.19 -1.58
N ALA A 170 -17.13 7.38 -2.90
CA ALA A 170 -18.29 7.26 -3.78
C ALA A 170 -18.87 5.83 -3.75
N PHE A 171 -18.03 4.79 -3.89
CA PHE A 171 -18.47 3.40 -3.86
C PHE A 171 -19.02 3.00 -2.49
N SER A 172 -18.45 3.51 -1.39
CA SER A 172 -18.99 3.29 -0.04
C SER A 172 -20.38 3.90 0.13
N ALA A 173 -20.57 5.12 -0.38
CA ALA A 173 -21.87 5.80 -0.36
C ALA A 173 -22.91 5.07 -1.22
N ASP A 174 -22.52 4.64 -2.44
CA ASP A 174 -23.40 3.85 -3.34
C ASP A 174 -23.90 2.57 -2.67
N CYS A 175 -23.07 1.96 -1.82
CA CYS A 175 -23.42 0.75 -1.06
C CYS A 175 -24.14 1.04 0.28
N GLY A 176 -24.38 2.30 0.62
CA GLY A 176 -24.99 2.69 1.90
C GLY A 176 -24.13 2.34 3.12
N LYS A 177 -22.80 2.34 2.98
CA LYS A 177 -21.86 1.95 4.04
C LYS A 177 -21.07 3.13 4.57
N GLU A 178 -20.87 3.13 5.87
CA GLU A 178 -19.98 4.05 6.56
C GLU A 178 -18.59 3.41 6.66
N GLN A 179 -17.71 3.75 5.71
CA GLN A 179 -16.36 3.19 5.62
C GLN A 179 -15.33 4.30 5.52
N TYR A 180 -14.14 4.03 6.07
CA TYR A 180 -13.06 5.01 6.17
C TYR A 180 -11.76 4.46 5.58
N ILE A 181 -10.95 5.34 5.01
CA ILE A 181 -9.57 5.04 4.67
C ILE A 181 -8.69 5.34 5.88
N VAL A 182 -7.83 4.40 6.22
CA VAL A 182 -6.74 4.58 7.19
C VAL A 182 -5.44 4.74 6.42
N PRO A 183 -4.99 5.97 6.15
CA PRO A 183 -3.74 6.20 5.43
C PRO A 183 -2.55 6.04 6.37
N TYR A 184 -1.56 5.27 5.95
CA TYR A 184 -0.25 5.27 6.59
C TYR A 184 0.56 6.45 6.08
N LEU A 185 1.10 7.22 7.03
CA LEU A 185 1.94 8.38 6.79
C LEU A 185 3.30 8.18 7.46
N MET A 186 4.34 8.74 6.85
CA MET A 186 5.72 8.63 7.32
C MET A 186 6.34 9.99 7.48
N SER A 187 6.94 10.25 8.67
CA SER A 187 7.77 11.42 8.96
C SER A 187 9.25 11.11 8.90
N GLY A 188 10.08 12.12 8.72
CA GLY A 188 11.53 12.01 8.83
C GLY A 188 12.24 11.20 7.75
N HIS A 189 11.60 10.94 6.60
CA HIS A 189 12.23 10.26 5.47
C HIS A 189 13.35 11.12 4.87
N PRO A 190 14.49 10.54 4.41
CA PRO A 190 15.48 11.28 3.64
C PRO A 190 14.85 12.09 2.51
N GLY A 191 15.22 13.37 2.40
CA GLY A 191 14.63 14.32 1.46
C GLY A 191 13.39 15.06 1.98
N SER A 192 12.91 14.76 3.19
CA SER A 192 11.79 15.50 3.82
C SER A 192 12.34 16.68 4.62
N THR A 193 11.93 17.88 4.27
CA THR A 193 12.23 19.12 5.02
C THR A 193 11.09 19.45 5.98
N LEU A 194 11.29 20.46 6.82
CA LEU A 194 10.23 20.95 7.71
C LEU A 194 9.05 21.54 6.92
N GLU A 195 9.31 22.20 5.79
CA GLU A 195 8.29 22.73 4.88
C GLU A 195 7.46 21.61 4.26
N ASP A 196 8.09 20.49 3.91
CA ASP A 196 7.37 19.31 3.42
C ASP A 196 6.44 18.74 4.50
N ALA A 197 6.90 18.71 5.76
CA ALA A 197 6.10 18.25 6.89
C ALA A 197 4.93 19.18 7.20
N ILE A 198 5.15 20.51 7.12
CA ILE A 198 4.07 21.51 7.23
C ILE A 198 3.02 21.29 6.14
N SER A 199 3.46 21.08 4.90
CA SER A 199 2.59 20.79 3.76
C SER A 199 1.75 19.53 4.01
N LEU A 200 2.35 18.48 4.56
CA LEU A 200 1.64 17.24 4.91
C LEU A 200 0.63 17.47 6.05
N ALA A 201 0.99 18.25 7.07
CA ALA A 201 0.08 18.59 8.17
C ALA A 201 -1.14 19.41 7.68
N LEU A 202 -0.92 20.38 6.80
CA LEU A 202 -1.98 21.14 6.17
C LEU A 202 -2.87 20.27 5.29
N TYR A 203 -2.28 19.38 4.49
CA TYR A 203 -3.00 18.43 3.67
C TYR A 203 -3.89 17.50 4.51
N THR A 204 -3.38 16.93 5.61
CA THR A 204 -4.17 16.06 6.48
C THR A 204 -5.33 16.82 7.12
N LYS A 205 -5.12 18.07 7.52
CA LYS A 205 -6.17 18.95 8.05
C LYS A 205 -7.25 19.23 7.00
N GLU A 206 -6.86 19.55 5.77
CA GLU A 206 -7.77 19.83 4.65
C GLU A 206 -8.70 18.64 4.36
N ILE A 207 -8.14 17.42 4.32
CA ILE A 207 -8.95 16.21 4.08
C ILE A 207 -9.68 15.69 5.31
N GLY A 208 -9.63 16.40 6.45
CA GLY A 208 -10.30 16.01 7.69
C GLY A 208 -9.66 14.82 8.40
N LEU A 209 -8.41 14.51 8.11
CA LEU A 209 -7.70 13.39 8.71
C LEU A 209 -6.95 13.86 9.96
N ASN A 210 -7.12 13.11 11.06
CA ASN A 210 -6.32 13.26 12.27
C ASN A 210 -5.53 11.96 12.51
N PRO A 211 -4.28 11.86 12.06
CA PRO A 211 -3.53 10.62 12.16
C PRO A 211 -3.26 10.23 13.63
N GLU A 212 -3.79 9.09 14.05
CA GLU A 212 -3.48 8.54 15.37
C GLU A 212 -2.08 7.93 15.42
N GLN A 213 -1.64 7.35 14.32
CA GLN A 213 -0.33 6.73 14.17
C GLN A 213 0.40 7.33 12.98
N VAL A 214 1.61 7.83 13.23
CA VAL A 214 2.56 8.26 12.21
C VAL A 214 3.81 7.43 12.38
N GLN A 215 4.30 6.86 11.31
CA GLN A 215 5.53 6.09 11.32
C GLN A 215 6.71 7.01 11.07
N ASP A 216 7.68 7.02 11.98
CA ASP A 216 8.98 7.65 11.71
C ASP A 216 9.77 6.78 10.74
N PHE A 217 10.50 7.41 9.82
CA PHE A 217 11.43 6.68 8.98
C PHE A 217 12.44 5.93 9.84
N TYR A 218 12.48 4.62 9.63
CA TYR A 218 13.47 3.74 10.22
C TYR A 218 14.38 3.18 9.14
N PRO A 219 15.72 3.38 9.22
CA PRO A 219 16.65 2.90 8.20
C PRO A 219 16.69 1.37 8.21
N THR A 220 16.04 0.77 7.21
CA THR A 220 15.99 -0.68 7.05
C THR A 220 17.12 -1.15 6.14
N PRO A 221 17.97 -2.10 6.57
CA PRO A 221 19.09 -2.61 5.77
C PRO A 221 18.64 -3.08 4.37
N GLY A 222 19.44 -2.77 3.35
CA GLY A 222 19.19 -3.12 1.97
C GLY A 222 18.24 -2.18 1.22
N SER A 223 17.66 -1.17 1.87
CA SER A 223 16.81 -0.19 1.21
C SER A 223 17.58 1.00 0.67
N ALA A 224 17.14 1.57 -0.47
CA ALA A 224 17.75 2.76 -1.05
C ALA A 224 17.63 3.99 -0.15
N SER A 225 16.54 4.11 0.60
CA SER A 225 16.36 5.18 1.58
C SER A 225 17.37 5.10 2.74
N THR A 226 17.80 3.90 3.12
CA THR A 226 18.88 3.73 4.10
C THR A 226 20.21 4.19 3.55
N VAL A 227 20.49 3.95 2.27
CA VAL A 227 21.67 4.50 1.60
C VAL A 227 21.64 6.04 1.62
N MET A 228 20.51 6.64 1.23
CA MET A 228 20.33 8.10 1.30
C MET A 228 20.55 8.62 2.72
N TYR A 229 19.96 7.97 3.72
CA TYR A 229 20.06 8.35 5.13
C TYR A 229 21.53 8.37 5.63
N TYR A 230 22.30 7.38 5.24
CA TYR A 230 23.68 7.22 5.71
C TYR A 230 24.67 8.08 4.96
N THR A 231 24.48 8.25 3.65
CA THR A 231 25.46 8.92 2.78
C THR A 231 25.10 10.38 2.47
N GLY A 232 23.84 10.77 2.66
CA GLY A 232 23.34 12.06 2.20
C GLY A 232 23.26 12.17 0.67
N ILE A 233 23.28 11.02 -0.06
CA ILE A 233 23.31 10.99 -1.52
C ILE A 233 22.23 10.04 -2.03
N ASP A 234 21.46 10.48 -3.02
CA ASP A 234 20.54 9.64 -3.75
C ASP A 234 21.31 8.65 -4.65
N PRO A 235 21.21 7.35 -4.41
CA PRO A 235 21.98 6.34 -5.16
C PRO A 235 21.56 6.22 -6.64
N PHE A 236 20.42 6.79 -7.03
CA PHE A 236 19.95 6.74 -8.42
C PHE A 236 20.40 7.93 -9.26
N THR A 237 20.62 9.08 -8.64
CA THR A 237 20.94 10.34 -9.33
C THR A 237 22.31 10.91 -8.97
N GLY A 238 22.93 10.45 -7.88
CA GLY A 238 24.17 11.01 -7.33
C GLY A 238 24.02 12.38 -6.67
N LYS A 239 22.79 12.90 -6.55
CA LYS A 239 22.53 14.22 -5.95
C LYS A 239 22.51 14.15 -4.43
N LYS A 240 22.88 15.26 -3.79
CA LYS A 240 22.71 15.43 -2.34
C LYS A 240 21.26 15.39 -1.94
N VAL A 241 20.97 14.75 -0.82
CA VAL A 241 19.64 14.61 -0.22
C VAL A 241 19.67 15.22 1.16
N HIS A 242 18.66 16.02 1.51
CA HIS A 242 18.47 16.51 2.87
C HIS A 242 18.20 15.34 3.82
N ILE A 243 18.89 15.29 4.94
CA ILE A 243 18.68 14.27 5.98
C ILE A 243 18.18 14.99 7.23
N PRO A 244 16.91 14.77 7.62
CA PRO A 244 16.38 15.36 8.84
C PRO A 244 17.21 14.96 10.07
N ASP A 245 17.65 15.95 10.85
CA ASP A 245 18.32 15.69 12.13
C ASP A 245 17.31 15.21 13.20
N ALA A 246 17.81 14.90 14.40
CA ALA A 246 16.97 14.38 15.48
C ALA A 246 15.87 15.37 15.90
N ARG A 247 16.18 16.68 15.94
CA ARG A 247 15.21 17.74 16.30
C ARG A 247 14.18 17.90 15.21
N GLU A 248 14.60 17.92 13.97
CA GLU A 248 13.68 18.06 12.82
C GLU A 248 12.72 16.88 12.73
N LYS A 249 13.17 15.64 12.97
CA LYS A 249 12.30 14.45 13.03
C LYS A 249 11.21 14.59 14.09
N VAL A 250 11.56 15.05 15.28
CA VAL A 250 10.59 15.29 16.37
C VAL A 250 9.56 16.33 15.94
N LEU A 251 10.00 17.44 15.33
CA LEU A 251 9.09 18.49 14.84
C LEU A 251 8.17 18.00 13.73
N GLN A 252 8.72 17.28 12.73
CA GLN A 252 7.94 16.72 11.63
C GLN A 252 6.84 15.78 12.16
N ARG A 253 7.14 14.94 13.14
CA ARG A 253 6.16 14.06 13.77
C ARG A 253 5.12 14.83 14.57
N ALA A 254 5.54 15.82 15.36
CA ALA A 254 4.65 16.64 16.17
C ALA A 254 3.61 17.39 15.31
N LEU A 255 4.02 17.89 14.14
CA LEU A 255 3.11 18.54 13.19
C LEU A 255 1.96 17.62 12.73
N LEU A 256 2.20 16.33 12.61
CA LEU A 256 1.19 15.35 12.19
C LEU A 256 0.32 14.86 13.35
N GLN A 257 0.83 14.92 14.59
CA GLN A 257 0.16 14.44 15.79
C GLN A 257 -0.14 15.58 16.80
N TYR A 258 -0.44 16.77 16.32
CA TYR A 258 -0.62 17.98 17.12
C TYR A 258 -1.74 17.93 18.17
N ARG A 259 -2.63 16.95 18.12
CA ARG A 259 -3.69 16.74 19.12
C ARG A 259 -3.29 15.77 20.25
N ARG A 260 -2.10 15.21 20.19
CA ARG A 260 -1.58 14.37 21.28
C ARG A 260 -0.77 15.27 22.23
N PRO A 261 -1.02 15.20 23.54
CA PRO A 261 -0.22 15.90 24.54
C PRO A 261 1.22 15.38 24.56
#